data_b23931387104048078b7a1e4387f57ea
#
_entry.id   b23931387104048078b7a1e4387f57ea
#
_cell.length_a   1.000
_cell.length_b   1.000
_cell.length_c   1.000
_cell.angle_alpha   90.00
_cell.angle_beta   90.00
_cell.angle_gamma   90.00
#
_symmetry.space_group_name_H-M   'P 1'
#
loop_
_entity.id
_entity.type
_entity.pdbx_description
1 polymer ?
#
loop_
_entity_poly.entity_id
_entity_poly.type
_entity_poly.pdbx_seq_one_letter_code
_entity_poly.pdbx_strand_id
1 'polypeptide(L)'
;MAGNAGSTKADRAEGVDVADIAAALSGGPLLPHVAETHTGLVILIGEFAYKVKKPVTTDFLDFSSTGNRERACAREVELNRRLAPASYLGIGHFESPRGGAPEPVIVMRRHPDECRLATMVRRGEDVTPQLAAIAEILADFHRTAHRGPEVDDQARPQAITARWQENLDELTRYAGGV
;
A
#
# COMPACT_ATOMS: atom_id res chain seq x y z
N MET A 1 -20.64 46.02 15.02
CA MET A 1 -19.74 45.05 15.66
C MET A 1 -19.74 43.79 14.80
N ALA A 2 -18.65 43.57 14.09
CA ALA A 2 -18.52 42.52 13.12
C ALA A 2 -18.00 41.26 13.81
N GLY A 3 -18.78 40.17 13.76
CA GLY A 3 -18.36 38.87 14.23
C GLY A 3 -17.51 38.18 13.16
N ASN A 4 -16.28 37.89 13.50
CA ASN A 4 -15.31 37.18 12.69
C ASN A 4 -15.62 35.66 12.73
N ALA A 5 -16.14 35.10 11.64
CA ALA A 5 -16.28 33.68 11.47
C ALA A 5 -14.94 33.11 11.01
N GLY A 6 -14.24 32.44 11.93
CA GLY A 6 -13.03 31.69 11.64
C GLY A 6 -13.36 30.50 10.73
N SER A 7 -12.94 30.58 9.49
CA SER A 7 -12.98 29.47 8.54
C SER A 7 -11.89 28.47 8.92
N THR A 8 -12.29 27.33 9.44
CA THR A 8 -11.41 26.18 9.66
C THR A 8 -11.00 25.65 8.29
N LYS A 9 -9.74 25.87 7.94
CA LYS A 9 -9.11 25.31 6.74
C LYS A 9 -9.04 23.80 6.94
N ALA A 10 -9.99 23.09 6.35
CA ALA A 10 -9.96 21.64 6.28
C ALA A 10 -8.66 21.24 5.55
N ASP A 11 -7.87 20.44 6.24
CA ASP A 11 -6.64 19.84 5.74
C ASP A 11 -7.00 18.96 4.53
N ARG A 12 -6.86 19.55 3.34
CA ARG A 12 -6.94 18.77 2.10
C ARG A 12 -5.68 17.94 2.06
N ALA A 13 -5.82 16.62 2.21
CA ALA A 13 -4.79 15.70 1.81
C ALA A 13 -4.37 16.08 0.38
N GLU A 14 -3.14 16.58 0.23
CA GLU A 14 -2.57 16.95 -1.07
C GLU A 14 -2.50 15.66 -1.90
N GLY A 15 -3.47 15.48 -2.79
CA GLY A 15 -3.40 14.46 -3.83
C GLY A 15 -2.21 14.78 -4.72
N VAL A 16 -1.47 13.77 -5.13
CA VAL A 16 -0.40 13.93 -6.12
C VAL A 16 -1.01 14.52 -7.38
N ASP A 17 -0.50 15.69 -7.80
CA ASP A 17 -1.00 16.35 -9.01
C ASP A 17 -0.63 15.50 -10.24
N VAL A 18 -1.63 15.19 -11.07
CA VAL A 18 -1.44 14.49 -12.33
C VAL A 18 -0.46 15.25 -13.25
N ALA A 19 -0.37 16.59 -13.09
CA ALA A 19 0.60 17.41 -13.81
C ALA A 19 2.04 17.08 -13.44
N ASP A 20 2.33 16.76 -12.17
CA ASP A 20 3.66 16.33 -11.73
C ASP A 20 4.02 14.96 -12.30
N ILE A 21 3.04 14.07 -12.42
CA ILE A 21 3.21 12.78 -13.08
C ILE A 21 3.51 12.98 -14.57
N ALA A 22 2.77 13.87 -15.26
CA ALA A 22 2.96 14.17 -16.68
C ALA A 22 4.33 14.83 -16.94
N ALA A 23 4.79 15.73 -16.04
CA ALA A 23 6.10 16.36 -16.15
C ALA A 23 7.24 15.34 -15.98
N ALA A 24 7.10 14.42 -15.03
CA ALA A 24 8.06 13.31 -14.84
C ALA A 24 8.12 12.36 -16.05
N LEU A 25 7.00 12.19 -16.77
CA LEU A 25 6.89 11.38 -17.98
C LEU A 25 7.50 12.05 -19.23
N SER A 26 7.75 13.36 -19.21
CA SER A 26 8.24 14.15 -20.37
C SER A 26 9.76 14.06 -20.61
N GLY A 27 10.53 13.39 -19.76
CA GLY A 27 11.99 13.45 -19.70
C GLY A 27 12.76 12.36 -20.46
N GLY A 28 12.14 11.52 -21.31
CA GLY A 28 12.84 10.48 -22.09
C GLY A 28 11.98 9.26 -22.41
N PRO A 29 12.45 8.26 -23.16
CA PRO A 29 11.71 7.05 -23.42
C PRO A 29 11.61 6.24 -22.12
N LEU A 30 10.57 6.54 -21.32
CA LEU A 30 10.25 5.81 -20.11
C LEU A 30 9.62 4.48 -20.52
N LEU A 31 10.44 3.45 -20.67
CA LEU A 31 9.94 2.09 -20.79
C LEU A 31 9.38 1.66 -19.42
N PRO A 32 8.08 1.50 -19.29
CA PRO A 32 7.50 1.03 -18.03
C PRO A 32 7.95 -0.41 -17.77
N HIS A 33 8.42 -0.67 -16.57
CA HIS A 33 8.60 -2.04 -16.11
C HIS A 33 7.35 -2.46 -15.34
N VAL A 34 6.71 -3.54 -15.78
CA VAL A 34 5.49 -4.06 -15.15
C VAL A 34 5.82 -5.35 -14.41
N ALA A 35 5.56 -5.36 -13.11
CA ALA A 35 5.60 -6.56 -12.28
C ALA A 35 4.16 -6.97 -11.93
N GLU A 36 3.81 -8.19 -12.27
CA GLU A 36 2.49 -8.74 -12.00
C GLU A 36 2.52 -9.62 -10.74
N THR A 37 1.50 -9.45 -9.91
CA THR A 37 1.24 -10.28 -8.73
C THR A 37 -0.12 -10.96 -8.86
N HIS A 38 -0.45 -11.87 -7.95
CA HIS A 38 -1.75 -12.53 -7.96
C HIS A 38 -2.92 -11.54 -7.89
N THR A 39 -2.81 -10.50 -7.05
CA THR A 39 -3.89 -9.54 -6.76
C THR A 39 -3.69 -8.16 -7.36
N GLY A 40 -2.61 -7.90 -8.10
CA GLY A 40 -2.35 -6.58 -8.63
C GLY A 40 -1.20 -6.50 -9.62
N LEU A 41 -1.02 -5.31 -10.16
CA LEU A 41 0.07 -4.92 -11.04
C LEU A 41 0.87 -3.81 -10.36
N VAL A 42 2.18 -3.83 -10.49
CA VAL A 42 3.06 -2.72 -10.11
C VAL A 42 3.76 -2.23 -11.37
N ILE A 43 3.50 -0.99 -11.72
CA ILE A 43 4.04 -0.33 -12.92
C ILE A 43 5.11 0.67 -12.44
N LEU A 44 6.34 0.48 -12.86
CA LEU A 44 7.46 1.35 -12.52
C LEU A 44 7.73 2.29 -13.69
N ILE A 45 7.61 3.61 -13.44
CA ILE A 45 7.84 4.66 -14.45
C ILE A 45 8.66 5.76 -13.79
N GLY A 46 9.88 6.01 -14.29
CA GLY A 46 10.78 7.02 -13.71
C GLY A 46 11.01 6.77 -12.21
N GLU A 47 10.75 7.77 -11.40
CA GLU A 47 10.91 7.72 -9.94
C GLU A 47 9.66 7.23 -9.18
N PHE A 48 8.63 6.81 -9.90
CA PHE A 48 7.36 6.39 -9.30
C PHE A 48 7.08 4.90 -9.52
N ALA A 49 6.33 4.34 -8.58
CA ALA A 49 5.72 3.03 -8.67
C ALA A 49 4.21 3.17 -8.49
N TYR A 50 3.46 2.64 -9.44
CA TYR A 50 2.00 2.67 -9.47
C TYR A 50 1.47 1.27 -9.22
N LYS A 51 0.73 1.08 -8.13
CA LYS A 51 0.12 -0.21 -7.80
C LYS A 51 -1.37 -0.19 -8.10
N VAL A 52 -1.78 -1.04 -9.03
CA VAL A 52 -3.17 -1.24 -9.45
C VAL A 52 -3.66 -2.57 -8.90
N LYS A 53 -4.84 -2.60 -8.31
CA LYS A 53 -5.47 -3.84 -7.86
C LYS A 53 -6.22 -4.51 -9.02
N LYS A 54 -6.09 -5.84 -9.14
CA LYS A 54 -6.88 -6.61 -10.12
C LYS A 54 -8.31 -6.81 -9.63
N PRO A 55 -9.31 -6.91 -10.53
CA PRO A 55 -10.69 -7.19 -10.17
C PRO A 55 -10.88 -8.68 -9.81
N VAL A 56 -10.24 -9.13 -8.73
CA VAL A 56 -10.30 -10.50 -8.25
C VAL A 56 -11.09 -10.58 -6.94
N THR A 57 -11.72 -11.74 -6.72
CA THR A 57 -12.39 -12.06 -5.46
C THR A 57 -11.81 -13.37 -4.94
N THR A 58 -11.46 -13.38 -3.67
CA THR A 58 -11.07 -14.56 -2.90
C THR A 58 -11.92 -14.60 -1.63
N ASP A 59 -11.76 -15.61 -0.81
CA ASP A 59 -12.54 -15.74 0.43
C ASP A 59 -12.30 -14.59 1.43
N PHE A 60 -11.14 -13.90 1.33
CA PHE A 60 -10.75 -12.79 2.22
C PHE A 60 -10.55 -11.45 1.49
N LEU A 61 -10.66 -11.40 0.18
CA LEU A 61 -10.52 -10.18 -0.63
C LEU A 61 -11.67 -10.06 -1.62
N ASP A 62 -12.28 -8.91 -1.68
CA ASP A 62 -13.22 -8.54 -2.73
C ASP A 62 -12.77 -7.25 -3.42
N PHE A 63 -12.13 -7.41 -4.57
CA PHE A 63 -11.73 -6.33 -5.47
C PHE A 63 -12.60 -6.26 -6.74
N SER A 64 -13.76 -6.92 -6.75
CA SER A 64 -14.63 -7.02 -7.93
C SER A 64 -15.10 -5.66 -8.45
N SER A 65 -15.47 -4.75 -7.55
CA SER A 65 -15.93 -3.40 -7.93
C SER A 65 -14.83 -2.35 -7.78
N THR A 66 -14.89 -1.28 -8.59
CA THR A 66 -13.99 -0.12 -8.47
C THR A 66 -14.07 0.50 -7.07
N GLY A 67 -15.28 0.60 -6.50
CA GLY A 67 -15.46 1.11 -5.14
C GLY A 67 -14.79 0.26 -4.05
N ASN A 68 -14.74 -1.06 -4.23
CA ASN A 68 -14.01 -1.95 -3.31
C ASN A 68 -12.50 -1.72 -3.44
N ARG A 69 -12.00 -1.61 -4.67
CA ARG A 69 -10.59 -1.32 -4.93
C ARG A 69 -10.18 0.06 -4.40
N GLU A 70 -11.04 1.08 -4.54
CA GLU A 70 -10.81 2.42 -3.96
C GLU A 70 -10.63 2.34 -2.44
N ARG A 71 -11.57 1.70 -1.73
CA ARG A 71 -11.47 1.54 -0.27
C ARG A 71 -10.22 0.76 0.14
N ALA A 72 -9.87 -0.29 -0.60
CA ALA A 72 -8.68 -1.08 -0.33
C ALA A 72 -7.39 -0.28 -0.57
N CYS A 73 -7.33 0.55 -1.62
CA CYS A 73 -6.20 1.45 -1.88
C CYS A 73 -6.07 2.49 -0.77
N ALA A 74 -7.18 3.13 -0.37
CA ALA A 74 -7.18 4.11 0.71
C ALA A 74 -6.66 3.50 2.02
N ARG A 75 -7.18 2.33 2.37
CA ARG A 75 -6.75 1.62 3.57
C ARG A 75 -5.28 1.19 3.53
N GLU A 76 -4.80 0.74 2.37
CA GLU A 76 -3.39 0.39 2.18
C GLU A 76 -2.48 1.61 2.36
N VAL A 77 -2.82 2.74 1.76
CA VAL A 77 -2.05 3.99 1.91
C VAL A 77 -2.05 4.45 3.37
N GLU A 78 -3.21 4.49 4.02
CA GLU A 78 -3.35 4.87 5.43
C GLU A 78 -2.45 4.02 6.34
N LEU A 79 -2.52 2.70 6.21
CA LEU A 79 -1.77 1.78 7.07
C LEU A 79 -0.26 1.85 6.82
N ASN A 80 0.15 1.89 5.55
CA ASN A 80 1.58 1.86 5.21
C ASN A 80 2.29 3.19 5.47
N ARG A 81 1.59 4.32 5.38
CA ARG A 81 2.13 5.63 5.77
C ARG A 81 2.55 5.70 7.23
N ARG A 82 2.01 4.87 8.08
CA ARG A 82 2.41 4.80 9.49
C ARG A 82 3.88 4.40 9.67
N LEU A 83 4.41 3.58 8.76
CA LEU A 83 5.80 3.09 8.79
C LEU A 83 6.66 3.69 7.67
N ALA A 84 6.07 4.03 6.53
CA ALA A 84 6.80 4.48 5.36
C ALA A 84 6.12 5.71 4.70
N PRO A 85 5.99 6.85 5.40
CA PRO A 85 5.26 8.01 4.90
C PRO A 85 5.89 8.60 3.63
N ALA A 86 7.20 8.52 3.48
CA ALA A 86 7.91 9.00 2.29
C ALA A 86 7.75 8.10 1.06
N SER A 87 7.33 6.85 1.26
CA SER A 87 7.19 5.87 0.17
C SER A 87 5.78 5.86 -0.42
N TYR A 88 4.74 6.06 0.40
CA TYR A 88 3.34 6.07 -0.03
C TYR A 88 2.87 7.51 -0.25
N LEU A 89 2.84 7.97 -1.49
CA LEU A 89 2.52 9.37 -1.83
C LEU A 89 1.02 9.64 -1.78
N GLY A 90 0.19 8.68 -2.21
CA GLY A 90 -1.27 8.84 -2.16
C GLY A 90 -2.00 7.89 -3.10
N ILE A 91 -3.23 8.28 -3.45
CA ILE A 91 -4.06 7.62 -4.43
C ILE A 91 -4.22 8.56 -5.62
N GLY A 92 -3.97 8.04 -6.82
CA GLY A 92 -4.33 8.64 -8.08
C GLY A 92 -5.42 7.83 -8.76
N HIS A 93 -5.88 8.31 -9.90
CA HIS A 93 -6.87 7.61 -10.72
C HIS A 93 -6.36 7.52 -12.16
N PHE A 94 -6.45 6.33 -12.73
CA PHE A 94 -6.13 6.09 -14.12
C PHE A 94 -7.40 6.11 -14.95
N GLU A 95 -7.44 7.00 -15.93
CA GLU A 95 -8.53 7.07 -16.91
C GLU A 95 -8.16 6.25 -18.14
N SER A 96 -9.00 5.27 -18.46
CA SER A 96 -8.79 4.47 -19.67
C SER A 96 -9.12 5.30 -20.91
N PRO A 97 -8.26 5.33 -21.95
CA PRO A 97 -8.59 5.95 -23.25
C PRO A 97 -9.83 5.35 -23.91
N ARG A 98 -10.24 4.16 -23.48
CA ARG A 98 -11.44 3.47 -23.97
C ARG A 98 -12.71 3.85 -23.21
N GLY A 99 -12.62 4.79 -22.26
CA GLY A 99 -13.70 5.14 -21.34
C GLY A 99 -13.87 4.15 -20.20
N GLY A 100 -14.85 4.42 -19.34
CA GLY A 100 -15.14 3.65 -18.12
C GLY A 100 -14.93 4.48 -16.88
N ALA A 101 -15.21 3.88 -15.71
CA ALA A 101 -14.92 4.52 -14.42
C ALA A 101 -13.40 4.62 -14.22
N PRO A 102 -12.89 5.74 -13.66
CA PRO A 102 -11.49 5.85 -13.30
C PRO A 102 -11.05 4.74 -12.36
N GLU A 103 -9.88 4.15 -12.62
CA GLU A 103 -9.34 3.05 -11.82
C GLU A 103 -8.41 3.59 -10.73
N PRO A 104 -8.62 3.27 -9.44
CA PRO A 104 -7.77 3.74 -8.36
C PRO A 104 -6.38 3.12 -8.43
N VAL A 105 -5.37 3.95 -8.22
CA VAL A 105 -3.96 3.58 -8.30
C VAL A 105 -3.23 4.11 -7.07
N ILE A 106 -2.51 3.25 -6.35
CA ILE A 106 -1.62 3.72 -5.29
C ILE A 106 -0.36 4.27 -5.94
N VAL A 107 -0.05 5.53 -5.64
CA VAL A 107 1.17 6.19 -6.11
C VAL A 107 2.23 6.11 -5.02
N MET A 108 3.38 5.57 -5.37
CA MET A 108 4.50 5.37 -4.46
C MET A 108 5.80 5.90 -5.06
N ARG A 109 6.75 6.25 -4.21
CA ARG A 109 8.13 6.48 -4.64
C ARG A 109 8.77 5.14 -5.04
N ARG A 110 9.41 5.13 -6.20
CA ARG A 110 10.23 3.99 -6.61
C ARG A 110 11.53 4.01 -5.82
N HIS A 111 11.89 2.86 -5.24
CA HIS A 111 13.18 2.64 -4.63
C HIS A 111 14.05 1.79 -5.56
N PRO A 112 15.34 2.11 -5.72
CA PRO A 112 16.27 1.30 -6.52
C PRO A 112 16.39 -0.13 -5.98
N ASP A 113 16.61 -1.10 -6.87
CA ASP A 113 16.73 -2.51 -6.48
C ASP A 113 17.95 -2.79 -5.59
N GLU A 114 19.00 -1.98 -5.73
CA GLU A 114 20.18 -2.02 -4.87
C GLU A 114 19.88 -1.66 -3.41
N CYS A 115 18.85 -0.88 -3.14
CA CYS A 115 18.41 -0.52 -1.78
C CYS A 115 17.57 -1.61 -1.11
N ARG A 116 17.25 -2.70 -1.81
CA ARG A 116 16.54 -3.83 -1.22
C ARG A 116 17.46 -4.59 -0.26
N LEU A 117 17.01 -4.77 0.99
CA LEU A 117 17.78 -5.48 2.01
C LEU A 117 18.27 -6.86 1.52
N ALA A 118 17.40 -7.62 0.84
CA ALA A 118 17.78 -8.91 0.26
C ALA A 118 18.85 -8.81 -0.82
N THR A 119 18.92 -7.70 -1.56
CA THR A 119 19.97 -7.47 -2.56
C THR A 119 21.30 -7.12 -1.88
N MET A 120 21.26 -6.27 -0.87
CA MET A 120 22.44 -5.91 -0.06
C MET A 120 23.04 -7.15 0.61
N VAL A 121 22.23 -7.97 1.24
CA VAL A 121 22.67 -9.23 1.87
C VAL A 121 23.32 -10.17 0.84
N ARG A 122 22.71 -10.35 -0.34
CA ARG A 122 23.28 -11.19 -1.40
C ARG A 122 24.62 -10.67 -1.93
N ARG A 123 24.87 -9.36 -1.84
CA ARG A 123 26.14 -8.72 -2.20
C ARG A 123 27.17 -8.79 -1.07
N GLY A 124 26.83 -9.34 0.09
CA GLY A 124 27.70 -9.39 1.26
C GLY A 124 27.89 -8.04 1.95
N GLU A 125 26.98 -7.08 1.72
CA GLU A 125 27.03 -5.77 2.36
C GLU A 125 26.65 -5.90 3.86
N ASP A 126 27.25 -5.08 4.73
CA ASP A 126 26.81 -4.97 6.11
C ASP A 126 25.47 -4.25 6.19
N VAL A 127 24.44 -4.96 6.61
CA VAL A 127 23.06 -4.45 6.78
C VAL A 127 22.72 -4.13 8.23
N THR A 128 23.68 -4.21 9.14
CA THR A 128 23.47 -3.93 10.58
C THR A 128 22.87 -2.54 10.82
N PRO A 129 23.31 -1.45 10.15
CA PRO A 129 22.72 -0.14 10.33
C PRO A 129 21.23 -0.08 9.90
N GLN A 130 20.88 -0.75 8.80
CA GLN A 130 19.50 -0.80 8.30
C GLN A 130 18.60 -1.60 9.27
N LEU A 131 19.10 -2.71 9.79
CA LEU A 131 18.35 -3.51 10.79
C LEU A 131 18.13 -2.73 12.09
N ALA A 132 19.14 -1.98 12.55
CA ALA A 132 19.01 -1.13 13.72
C ALA A 132 17.93 -0.04 13.51
N ALA A 133 17.96 0.65 12.37
CA ALA A 133 16.97 1.67 12.03
C ALA A 133 15.54 1.08 11.93
N ILE A 134 15.39 -0.11 11.34
CA ILE A 134 14.10 -0.82 11.29
C ILE A 134 13.62 -1.16 12.71
N ALA A 135 14.51 -1.63 13.57
CA ALA A 135 14.17 -1.98 14.95
C ALA A 135 13.67 -0.75 15.74
N GLU A 136 14.31 0.40 15.57
CA GLU A 136 13.88 1.66 16.18
C GLU A 136 12.49 2.09 15.70
N ILE A 137 12.26 2.08 14.39
CA ILE A 137 10.95 2.41 13.80
C ILE A 137 9.85 1.48 14.34
N LEU A 138 10.12 0.18 14.41
CA LEU A 138 9.16 -0.80 14.92
C LEU A 138 8.91 -0.63 16.41
N ALA A 139 9.93 -0.32 17.21
CA ALA A 139 9.80 -0.06 18.64
C ALA A 139 8.92 1.16 18.90
N ASP A 140 9.13 2.24 18.14
CA ASP A 140 8.30 3.45 18.21
C ASP A 140 6.86 3.19 17.78
N PHE A 141 6.68 2.47 16.70
CA PHE A 141 5.37 2.08 16.21
C PHE A 141 4.59 1.26 17.26
N HIS A 142 5.22 0.26 17.88
CA HIS A 142 4.58 -0.55 18.92
C HIS A 142 4.28 0.25 20.19
N ARG A 143 5.15 1.19 20.56
CA ARG A 143 4.95 2.04 21.74
C ARG A 143 3.75 2.97 21.58
N THR A 144 3.50 3.45 20.36
CA THR A 144 2.41 4.39 20.02
C THR A 144 1.17 3.69 19.46
N ALA A 145 1.20 2.37 19.28
CA ALA A 145 0.08 1.60 18.76
C ALA A 145 -1.13 1.72 19.69
N HIS A 146 -2.32 1.76 19.08
CA HIS A 146 -3.58 1.75 19.81
C HIS A 146 -3.67 0.51 20.72
N ARG A 147 -4.13 0.73 21.94
CA ARG A 147 -4.35 -0.31 22.94
C ARG A 147 -5.78 -0.22 23.42
N GLY A 148 -6.41 -1.37 23.67
CA GLY A 148 -7.77 -1.42 24.18
C GLY A 148 -8.28 -2.86 24.28
N PRO A 149 -9.38 -3.08 25.00
CA PRO A 149 -9.97 -4.41 25.16
C PRO A 149 -10.24 -5.12 23.82
N GLU A 150 -10.67 -4.36 22.81
CA GLU A 150 -10.94 -4.87 21.46
C GLU A 150 -9.67 -5.38 20.76
N VAL A 151 -8.50 -4.79 21.05
CA VAL A 151 -7.20 -5.25 20.54
C VAL A 151 -6.76 -6.49 21.30
N ASP A 152 -6.89 -6.47 22.64
CA ASP A 152 -6.52 -7.57 23.51
C ASP A 152 -7.34 -8.82 23.19
N ASP A 153 -8.64 -8.66 22.90
CA ASP A 153 -9.53 -9.75 22.50
C ASP A 153 -9.04 -10.45 21.21
N GLN A 154 -8.48 -9.69 20.26
CA GLN A 154 -7.90 -10.25 19.03
C GLN A 154 -6.57 -11.01 19.26
N ALA A 155 -5.89 -10.77 20.37
CA ALA A 155 -4.65 -11.44 20.76
C ALA A 155 -4.87 -12.68 21.64
N ARG A 156 -6.11 -12.98 22.04
CA ARG A 156 -6.43 -14.16 22.84
C ARG A 156 -6.14 -15.45 22.07
N PRO A 157 -5.72 -16.52 22.75
CA PRO A 157 -5.44 -17.81 22.10
C PRO A 157 -6.60 -18.31 21.24
N GLN A 158 -7.84 -18.14 21.70
CA GLN A 158 -9.04 -18.55 20.98
C GLN A 158 -9.21 -17.81 19.64
N ALA A 159 -8.98 -16.49 19.63
CA ALA A 159 -9.08 -15.67 18.41
C ALA A 159 -7.97 -16.03 17.41
N ILE A 160 -6.77 -16.31 17.92
CA ILE A 160 -5.64 -16.75 17.10
C ILE A 160 -5.94 -18.13 16.51
N THR A 161 -6.41 -19.08 17.32
CA THR A 161 -6.76 -20.44 16.87
C THR A 161 -7.86 -20.39 15.80
N ALA A 162 -8.91 -19.56 15.99
CA ALA A 162 -9.98 -19.42 15.01
C ALA A 162 -9.44 -18.97 13.64
N ARG A 163 -8.60 -17.93 13.60
CA ARG A 163 -7.97 -17.46 12.36
C ARG A 163 -7.06 -18.51 11.71
N TRP A 164 -6.34 -19.28 12.51
CA TRP A 164 -5.55 -20.40 11.99
C TRP A 164 -6.45 -21.46 11.34
N GLN A 165 -7.55 -21.81 12.01
CA GLN A 165 -8.49 -22.80 11.48
C GLN A 165 -9.12 -22.33 10.18
N GLU A 166 -9.56 -21.06 10.11
CA GLU A 166 -10.08 -20.46 8.87
C GLU A 166 -9.08 -20.56 7.71
N ASN A 167 -7.81 -20.24 7.95
CA ASN A 167 -6.76 -20.36 6.94
C ASN A 167 -6.51 -21.83 6.50
N LEU A 168 -6.55 -22.77 7.44
CA LEU A 168 -6.39 -24.20 7.12
C LEU A 168 -7.58 -24.74 6.33
N ASP A 169 -8.78 -24.33 6.69
CA ASP A 169 -10.01 -24.73 5.98
C ASP A 169 -10.01 -24.16 4.55
N GLU A 170 -9.50 -22.96 4.34
CA GLU A 170 -9.30 -22.37 3.02
C GLU A 170 -8.30 -23.19 2.21
N LEU A 171 -7.12 -23.49 2.76
CA LEU A 171 -6.10 -24.31 2.09
C LEU A 171 -6.64 -25.68 1.68
N THR A 172 -7.47 -26.31 2.51
CA THR A 172 -8.06 -27.62 2.23
C THR A 172 -8.97 -27.58 0.99
N ARG A 173 -9.67 -26.46 0.75
CA ARG A 173 -10.49 -26.27 -0.46
C ARG A 173 -9.67 -26.24 -1.75
N TYR A 174 -8.42 -25.76 -1.69
CA TYR A 174 -7.52 -25.71 -2.85
C TYR A 174 -6.67 -26.98 -3.01
N ALA A 175 -6.48 -27.77 -1.96
CA ALA A 175 -5.68 -29.01 -2.02
C ALA A 175 -6.31 -30.14 -2.85
N GLY A 176 -7.58 -30.06 -3.22
CA GLY A 176 -8.30 -31.02 -4.04
C GLY A 176 -8.19 -30.79 -5.56
N GLY A 177 -7.40 -29.83 -6.01
CA GLY A 177 -7.31 -29.39 -7.41
C GLY A 177 -5.96 -29.64 -8.09
N VAL A 178 -5.09 -30.52 -7.56
CA VAL A 178 -3.81 -30.93 -8.17
C VAL A 178 -3.87 -32.37 -8.62
#